data_aaccef837cee7dbf334c892175a90be8
#
_entry.id   aaccef837cee7dbf334c892175a90be8
#
_cell.length_a   1.000
_cell.length_b   1.000
_cell.length_c   1.000
_cell.angle_alpha   90.00
_cell.angle_beta   90.00
_cell.angle_gamma   90.00
#
_symmetry.space_group_name_H-M   'P 1'
#
loop_
_entity.id
_entity.type
_entity.pdbx_description
1 polymer ?
#
loop_
_entity_poly.entity_id
_entity_poly.type
_entity_poly.pdbx_seq_one_letter_code
_entity_poly.pdbx_strand_id
1 'polypeptide(L)'
;MILVTMLFVLTAGAWAQGKALQLSQTIPLTDLHDGDFDHFAVDLPGNRLFVAAEENSKVLVFDLRTNKLLHTITDLKAPHAMLFREDLKKLFVVDGDLPACKIYNSDAYQAIATIKLLNDADSMNYDPATKYLYIVNGGREAHVPYEFISVVDTTTDQLVSETKIDSDHLEALAIEKSSSRMYVSITGHDAIGVFDRQTSTLKETWSIADQGSQNTPLTLDEPDHRLFTVTRKPGKFLALDTNTGKVVFSAPTVNHADDLTFDERMKRIYIAGDGFLDVFKQSDPDHYELMERIPTSFRAQTAFLIRELNTYYVAVPHHEKQPAEIRLYKILP
;
A
#
# COMPACT_ATOMS: atom_id res chain seq x y z
N MET A 1 -64.42 -6.21 21.34
CA MET A 1 -63.42 -6.38 20.27
C MET A 1 -62.13 -5.73 20.78
N ILE A 2 -61.24 -6.51 21.39
CA ILE A 2 -59.99 -6.05 22.03
C ILE A 2 -58.89 -6.27 21.01
N LEU A 3 -58.28 -5.16 20.55
CA LEU A 3 -57.13 -5.17 19.61
C LEU A 3 -55.85 -5.39 20.43
N VAL A 4 -55.23 -6.56 20.32
CA VAL A 4 -53.92 -6.85 20.91
C VAL A 4 -52.83 -6.42 19.88
N THR A 5 -52.16 -5.34 20.15
CA THR A 5 -51.00 -4.87 19.34
C THR A 5 -49.76 -5.64 19.82
N MET A 6 -49.29 -6.56 19.00
CA MET A 6 -48.03 -7.28 19.24
C MET A 6 -46.85 -6.40 18.88
N LEU A 7 -46.10 -5.94 19.87
CA LEU A 7 -44.85 -5.17 19.70
C LEU A 7 -43.72 -6.15 19.42
N PHE A 8 -43.25 -6.22 18.18
CA PHE A 8 -41.99 -6.92 17.85
C PHE A 8 -40.81 -6.07 18.29
N VAL A 9 -40.16 -6.44 19.36
CA VAL A 9 -38.85 -5.90 19.74
C VAL A 9 -37.77 -6.61 18.92
N LEU A 10 -37.30 -5.95 17.88
CA LEU A 10 -36.08 -6.35 17.18
C LEU A 10 -34.89 -6.08 18.12
N THR A 11 -34.42 -7.08 18.80
CA THR A 11 -33.12 -7.06 19.48
C THR A 11 -32.04 -7.14 18.40
N ALA A 12 -31.49 -6.00 17.99
CA ALA A 12 -30.24 -5.97 17.28
C ALA A 12 -29.17 -6.55 18.22
N GLY A 13 -28.78 -7.80 17.99
CA GLY A 13 -27.65 -8.41 18.65
C GLY A 13 -26.41 -7.62 18.31
N ALA A 14 -25.89 -6.81 19.23
CA ALA A 14 -24.55 -6.27 19.13
C ALA A 14 -23.59 -7.45 19.23
N TRP A 15 -23.11 -7.95 18.11
CA TRP A 15 -21.99 -8.87 18.10
C TRP A 15 -20.81 -8.12 18.72
N ALA A 16 -20.24 -8.67 19.78
CA ALA A 16 -19.00 -8.16 20.32
C ALA A 16 -17.94 -8.33 19.23
N GLN A 17 -17.63 -7.26 18.49
CA GLN A 17 -16.53 -7.23 17.54
C GLN A 17 -15.25 -7.58 18.30
N GLY A 18 -14.54 -8.61 17.86
CA GLY A 18 -13.24 -8.96 18.43
C GLY A 18 -12.24 -7.84 18.16
N LYS A 19 -11.40 -7.53 19.14
CA LYS A 19 -10.31 -6.59 18.90
C LYS A 19 -9.23 -7.23 18.03
N ALA A 20 -8.83 -6.57 16.94
CA ALA A 20 -7.75 -7.01 16.07
C ALA A 20 -6.43 -6.31 16.37
N LEU A 21 -6.50 -5.03 16.75
CA LEU A 21 -5.35 -4.17 16.97
C LEU A 21 -5.47 -3.43 18.31
N GLN A 22 -4.32 -3.17 18.93
CA GLN A 22 -4.23 -2.36 20.14
C GLN A 22 -3.11 -1.33 20.00
N LEU A 23 -3.42 -0.04 20.09
CA LEU A 23 -2.41 1.01 20.13
C LEU A 23 -1.46 0.75 21.30
N SER A 24 -0.18 0.56 20.99
CA SER A 24 0.86 0.25 21.98
C SER A 24 1.82 1.41 22.21
N GLN A 25 2.06 2.22 21.16
CA GLN A 25 3.00 3.33 21.20
C GLN A 25 2.65 4.37 20.15
N THR A 26 3.04 5.63 20.43
CA THR A 26 3.04 6.73 19.46
C THR A 26 4.43 7.36 19.46
N ILE A 27 4.98 7.60 18.26
CA ILE A 27 6.25 8.28 18.03
C ILE A 27 5.94 9.66 17.47
N PRO A 28 6.13 10.75 18.22
CA PRO A 28 5.87 12.09 17.72
C PRO A 28 6.94 12.53 16.71
N LEU A 29 6.53 13.24 15.65
CA LEU A 29 7.37 13.78 14.58
C LEU A 29 7.24 15.31 14.53
N THR A 30 7.77 15.96 15.55
CA THR A 30 7.55 17.41 15.81
C THR A 30 8.17 18.34 14.75
N ASP A 31 9.10 17.82 13.95
CA ASP A 31 9.85 18.60 12.93
C ASP A 31 9.23 18.51 11.53
N LEU A 32 8.07 17.86 11.41
CA LEU A 32 7.33 17.78 10.17
C LEU A 32 6.22 18.84 10.12
N HIS A 33 6.08 19.49 8.96
CA HIS A 33 4.96 20.38 8.68
C HIS A 33 3.75 19.58 8.12
N ASP A 34 2.65 20.29 7.85
CA ASP A 34 1.47 19.72 7.20
C ASP A 34 1.83 19.08 5.87
N GLY A 35 1.39 17.84 5.68
CA GLY A 35 1.73 17.08 4.49
C GLY A 35 1.69 15.57 4.72
N ASP A 36 1.40 14.85 3.64
CA ASP A 36 1.21 13.41 3.67
C ASP A 36 2.50 12.61 3.80
N PHE A 37 2.28 11.39 4.25
CA PHE A 37 3.25 10.30 4.12
C PHE A 37 2.84 9.42 2.96
N ASP A 38 3.84 8.72 2.43
CA ASP A 38 3.64 7.60 1.54
C ASP A 38 4.27 6.33 2.15
N HIS A 39 4.72 5.39 1.37
CA HIS A 39 5.01 4.02 1.80
C HIS A 39 6.16 3.88 2.82
N PHE A 40 6.23 2.69 3.38
CA PHE A 40 7.28 2.24 4.28
C PHE A 40 8.17 1.19 3.61
N ALA A 41 9.39 1.05 4.12
CA ALA A 41 10.25 -0.10 3.87
C ALA A 41 10.92 -0.55 5.17
N VAL A 42 11.38 -1.81 5.24
CA VAL A 42 11.96 -2.38 6.43
C VAL A 42 13.26 -3.12 6.14
N ASP A 43 14.23 -2.94 7.02
CA ASP A 43 15.46 -3.73 7.17
C ASP A 43 15.41 -4.44 8.52
N LEU A 44 14.87 -5.65 8.55
CA LEU A 44 14.73 -6.42 9.79
C LEU A 44 16.09 -6.79 10.41
N PRO A 45 17.07 -7.32 9.66
CA PRO A 45 18.38 -7.63 10.22
C PRO A 45 19.12 -6.41 10.77
N GLY A 46 19.04 -5.27 10.09
CA GLY A 46 19.61 -3.99 10.54
C GLY A 46 18.75 -3.25 11.56
N ASN A 47 17.56 -3.76 11.89
CA ASN A 47 16.59 -3.15 12.79
C ASN A 47 16.19 -1.71 12.38
N ARG A 48 15.93 -1.48 11.09
CA ARG A 48 15.58 -0.15 10.57
C ARG A 48 14.20 -0.14 9.90
N LEU A 49 13.46 0.93 10.14
CA LEU A 49 12.24 1.26 9.43
C LEU A 49 12.48 2.53 8.63
N PHE A 50 12.15 2.51 7.35
CA PHE A 50 12.18 3.66 6.46
C PHE A 50 10.75 4.14 6.25
N VAL A 51 10.53 5.45 6.30
CA VAL A 51 9.21 6.09 6.17
C VAL A 51 9.32 7.24 5.20
N ALA A 52 8.59 7.20 4.11
CA ALA A 52 8.49 8.31 3.18
C ALA A 52 7.57 9.40 3.76
N ALA A 53 8.15 10.51 4.18
CA ALA A 53 7.41 11.74 4.52
C ALA A 53 7.36 12.58 3.23
N GLU A 54 6.46 12.18 2.33
CA GLU A 54 6.36 12.59 0.94
C GLU A 54 6.38 14.11 0.79
N GLU A 55 5.32 14.80 1.25
CA GLU A 55 5.17 16.26 1.13
C GLU A 55 6.14 17.04 2.05
N ASN A 56 6.89 16.34 2.91
CA ASN A 56 8.03 16.88 3.66
C ASN A 56 9.38 16.64 2.98
N SER A 57 9.41 16.03 1.79
CA SER A 57 10.61 15.79 0.98
C SER A 57 11.70 15.01 1.70
N LYS A 58 11.33 14.00 2.49
CA LYS A 58 12.23 13.27 3.37
C LYS A 58 11.92 11.79 3.42
N VAL A 59 12.98 10.97 3.60
CA VAL A 59 12.81 9.62 4.13
C VAL A 59 13.40 9.60 5.56
N LEU A 60 12.55 9.23 6.53
CA LEU A 60 12.90 9.09 7.93
C LEU A 60 13.37 7.66 8.19
N VAL A 61 14.46 7.49 8.93
CA VAL A 61 15.02 6.18 9.28
C VAL A 61 14.95 5.99 10.79
N PHE A 62 14.20 5.00 11.25
CA PHE A 62 14.02 4.69 12.67
C PHE A 62 14.70 3.38 13.06
N ASP A 63 15.18 3.31 14.30
CA ASP A 63 15.58 2.06 14.94
C ASP A 63 14.33 1.33 15.45
N LEU A 64 14.09 0.11 14.98
CA LEU A 64 12.89 -0.69 15.30
C LEU A 64 12.84 -1.15 16.78
N ARG A 65 13.97 -1.18 17.50
CA ARG A 65 14.02 -1.62 18.89
C ARG A 65 13.73 -0.47 19.84
N THR A 66 14.19 0.73 19.51
CA THR A 66 14.09 1.91 20.39
C THR A 66 13.06 2.93 19.90
N ASN A 67 12.59 2.77 18.65
CA ASN A 67 11.69 3.70 17.94
C ASN A 67 12.25 5.12 17.86
N LYS A 68 13.58 5.27 17.88
CA LYS A 68 14.25 6.56 17.74
C LYS A 68 14.63 6.83 16.30
N LEU A 69 14.51 8.09 15.89
CA LEU A 69 15.03 8.55 14.61
C LEU A 69 16.56 8.41 14.59
N LEU A 70 17.08 7.67 13.63
CA LEU A 70 18.51 7.45 13.40
C LEU A 70 19.07 8.42 12.39
N HIS A 71 18.32 8.67 11.30
CA HIS A 71 18.76 9.48 10.18
C HIS A 71 17.58 10.04 9.40
N THR A 72 17.84 11.09 8.61
CA THR A 72 16.88 11.67 7.66
C THR A 72 17.58 11.87 6.33
N ILE A 73 17.05 11.25 5.27
CA ILE A 73 17.49 11.48 3.89
C ILE A 73 16.70 12.67 3.34
N THR A 74 17.40 13.69 2.82
CA THR A 74 16.80 14.99 2.47
C THR A 74 17.04 15.46 1.05
N ASP A 75 17.74 14.71 0.22
CA ASP A 75 18.01 15.04 -1.18
C ASP A 75 16.91 14.50 -2.13
N LEU A 76 15.66 14.57 -1.67
CA LEU A 76 14.43 14.12 -2.31
C LEU A 76 13.46 15.29 -2.47
N LYS A 77 12.37 15.10 -3.23
CA LYS A 77 11.29 16.09 -3.35
C LYS A 77 9.95 15.52 -2.90
N ALA A 78 9.49 14.44 -3.51
CA ALA A 78 8.30 13.71 -3.14
C ALA A 78 8.63 12.20 -3.13
N PRO A 79 9.30 11.68 -2.08
CA PRO A 79 9.60 10.26 -1.99
C PRO A 79 8.31 9.46 -1.77
N HIS A 80 8.09 8.48 -2.63
CA HIS A 80 6.96 7.55 -2.58
C HIS A 80 7.39 6.17 -2.10
N ALA A 81 7.27 5.15 -2.95
CA ALA A 81 7.59 3.78 -2.58
C ALA A 81 9.11 3.54 -2.44
N MET A 82 9.44 2.56 -1.62
CA MET A 82 10.82 2.19 -1.32
C MET A 82 11.02 0.68 -1.32
N LEU A 83 12.20 0.24 -1.77
CA LEU A 83 12.66 -1.14 -1.65
C LEU A 83 14.00 -1.20 -0.95
N PHE A 84 14.10 -1.93 0.15
CA PHE A 84 15.37 -2.27 0.76
C PHE A 84 15.88 -3.64 0.26
N ARG A 85 17.09 -3.65 -0.30
CA ARG A 85 17.82 -4.87 -0.72
C ARG A 85 18.95 -5.15 0.28
N GLU A 86 18.68 -6.08 1.20
CA GLU A 86 19.62 -6.47 2.26
C GLU A 86 20.93 -6.99 1.71
N ASP A 87 20.87 -7.88 0.73
CA ASP A 87 22.02 -8.54 0.11
C ASP A 87 22.96 -7.57 -0.62
N LEU A 88 22.46 -6.42 -1.05
CA LEU A 88 23.20 -5.37 -1.75
C LEU A 88 23.49 -4.15 -0.89
N LYS A 89 22.92 -4.07 0.32
CA LYS A 89 22.97 -2.88 1.18
C LYS A 89 22.48 -1.62 0.44
N LYS A 90 21.41 -1.76 -0.33
CA LYS A 90 20.84 -0.69 -1.14
C LYS A 90 19.40 -0.38 -0.71
N LEU A 91 19.08 0.91 -0.66
CA LEU A 91 17.71 1.41 -0.57
C LEU A 91 17.35 2.10 -1.89
N PHE A 92 16.36 1.60 -2.59
CA PHE A 92 15.75 2.21 -3.76
C PHE A 92 14.60 3.08 -3.30
N VAL A 93 14.53 4.32 -3.78
CA VAL A 93 13.49 5.29 -3.45
C VAL A 93 13.00 5.91 -4.76
N VAL A 94 11.74 5.74 -5.11
CA VAL A 94 11.13 6.50 -6.20
C VAL A 94 10.68 7.85 -5.69
N ASP A 95 10.74 8.84 -6.56
CA ASP A 95 10.45 10.23 -6.23
C ASP A 95 9.57 10.83 -7.33
N GLY A 96 8.35 11.19 -6.99
CA GLY A 96 7.33 11.65 -7.95
C GLY A 96 7.68 12.99 -8.57
N ASP A 97 8.27 13.90 -7.82
CA ASP A 97 8.66 15.25 -8.28
C ASP A 97 10.09 15.34 -8.82
N LEU A 98 10.91 14.32 -8.54
CA LEU A 98 12.16 14.09 -9.27
C LEU A 98 11.91 12.92 -10.23
N PRO A 99 12.10 13.08 -11.55
CA PRO A 99 11.84 12.00 -12.51
C PRO A 99 12.87 10.87 -12.36
N ALA A 100 12.87 10.18 -11.22
CA ALA A 100 13.94 9.26 -10.84
C ALA A 100 13.55 8.20 -9.81
N CYS A 101 14.24 7.06 -9.91
CA CYS A 101 14.48 6.18 -8.77
C CYS A 101 15.91 6.43 -8.27
N LYS A 102 16.06 6.94 -7.05
CA LYS A 102 17.34 7.13 -6.38
C LYS A 102 17.74 5.89 -5.62
N ILE A 103 19.02 5.55 -5.67
CA ILE A 103 19.58 4.39 -5.00
C ILE A 103 20.60 4.87 -3.98
N TYR A 104 20.40 4.46 -2.74
CA TYR A 104 21.26 4.83 -1.62
C TYR A 104 22.04 3.63 -1.12
N ASN A 105 23.31 3.85 -0.70
CA ASN A 105 23.97 2.94 0.22
C ASN A 105 23.22 3.02 1.56
N SER A 106 22.67 1.90 2.02
CA SER A 106 21.80 1.92 3.20
C SER A 106 22.55 2.11 4.53
N ASP A 107 23.87 1.88 4.58
CA ASP A 107 24.64 2.07 5.79
C ASP A 107 25.14 3.53 5.93
N ALA A 108 25.47 4.17 4.80
CA ALA A 108 25.96 5.55 4.76
C ALA A 108 24.84 6.57 4.47
N TYR A 109 23.69 6.12 3.99
CA TYR A 109 22.56 6.96 3.52
C TYR A 109 22.97 7.95 2.42
N GLN A 110 23.97 7.61 1.63
CA GLN A 110 24.45 8.42 0.50
C GLN A 110 23.92 7.86 -0.80
N ALA A 111 23.45 8.75 -1.69
CA ALA A 111 23.05 8.37 -3.05
C ALA A 111 24.26 7.83 -3.82
N ILE A 112 24.13 6.65 -4.40
CA ILE A 112 25.15 5.95 -5.16
C ILE A 112 24.82 5.83 -6.64
N ALA A 113 23.53 5.87 -6.99
CA ALA A 113 23.04 5.85 -8.37
C ALA A 113 21.68 6.55 -8.48
N THR A 114 21.31 6.89 -9.70
CA THR A 114 20.01 7.46 -10.05
C THR A 114 19.57 6.87 -11.38
N ILE A 115 18.38 6.28 -11.40
CA ILE A 115 17.74 5.77 -12.61
C ILE A 115 16.72 6.83 -13.05
N LYS A 116 16.85 7.28 -14.29
CA LYS A 116 15.92 8.28 -14.84
C LYS A 116 14.59 7.62 -15.19
N LEU A 117 13.51 8.25 -14.74
CA LEU A 117 12.11 7.86 -15.00
C LEU A 117 11.34 9.09 -15.52
N LEU A 118 10.04 8.97 -15.73
CA LEU A 118 9.15 10.13 -15.81
C LEU A 118 8.81 10.62 -14.39
N ASN A 119 8.25 11.84 -14.29
CA ASN A 119 7.62 12.31 -13.05
C ASN A 119 6.51 11.35 -12.65
N ASP A 120 6.02 11.46 -11.41
CA ASP A 120 5.03 10.58 -10.86
C ASP A 120 5.53 9.11 -10.79
N ALA A 121 6.81 8.95 -10.44
CA ALA A 121 7.32 7.64 -10.07
C ALA A 121 6.83 7.32 -8.66
N ASP A 122 5.81 6.48 -8.58
CA ASP A 122 5.00 6.28 -7.38
C ASP A 122 5.15 4.86 -6.82
N SER A 123 4.35 3.94 -7.26
CA SER A 123 4.30 2.59 -6.71
C SER A 123 5.34 1.66 -7.33
N MET A 124 5.81 0.70 -6.53
CA MET A 124 6.76 -0.32 -7.00
C MET A 124 6.46 -1.70 -6.42
N ASN A 125 6.89 -2.73 -7.13
CA ASN A 125 6.92 -4.09 -6.59
C ASN A 125 8.16 -4.85 -7.09
N TYR A 126 8.73 -5.67 -6.20
CA TYR A 126 9.97 -6.38 -6.45
C TYR A 126 9.75 -7.88 -6.64
N ASP A 127 10.32 -8.42 -7.72
CA ASP A 127 10.37 -9.86 -7.97
C ASP A 127 11.70 -10.45 -7.47
N PRO A 128 11.71 -11.19 -6.37
CA PRO A 128 12.93 -11.77 -5.84
C PRO A 128 13.50 -12.90 -6.71
N ALA A 129 12.71 -13.49 -7.61
CA ALA A 129 13.19 -14.54 -8.50
C ALA A 129 14.04 -14.00 -9.65
N THR A 130 13.62 -12.89 -10.24
CA THR A 130 14.32 -12.23 -11.36
C THR A 130 15.26 -11.12 -10.91
N LYS A 131 15.12 -10.62 -9.67
CA LYS A 131 15.79 -9.41 -9.14
C LYS A 131 15.35 -8.12 -9.81
N TYR A 132 14.21 -8.14 -10.47
CA TYR A 132 13.63 -6.98 -11.13
C TYR A 132 12.68 -6.23 -10.21
N LEU A 133 12.78 -4.91 -10.27
CA LEU A 133 11.88 -3.96 -9.63
C LEU A 133 11.00 -3.36 -10.72
N TYR A 134 9.69 -3.45 -10.54
CA TYR A 134 8.69 -2.85 -11.42
C TYR A 134 8.21 -1.57 -10.79
N ILE A 135 8.21 -0.46 -11.57
CA ILE A 135 7.88 0.88 -11.10
C ILE A 135 6.86 1.47 -12.05
N VAL A 136 5.76 2.02 -11.54
CA VAL A 136 4.83 2.84 -12.34
C VAL A 136 5.31 4.29 -12.33
N ASN A 137 5.26 4.95 -13.48
CA ASN A 137 5.66 6.35 -13.61
C ASN A 137 5.08 6.99 -14.87
N GLY A 138 4.81 8.30 -14.83
CA GLY A 138 4.25 9.04 -15.95
C GLY A 138 2.91 9.68 -15.61
N GLY A 139 1.96 9.68 -16.54
CA GLY A 139 0.59 10.10 -16.29
C GLY A 139 0.39 11.59 -16.09
N ARG A 140 -0.55 11.91 -15.20
CA ARG A 140 -1.07 13.28 -15.01
C ARG A 140 0.01 14.25 -14.56
N GLU A 141 0.83 13.87 -13.61
CA GLU A 141 1.86 14.74 -13.04
C GLU A 141 3.06 14.90 -14.01
N ALA A 142 3.27 13.92 -14.88
CA ALA A 142 4.21 14.03 -15.99
C ALA A 142 3.62 14.76 -17.22
N HIS A 143 2.33 15.16 -17.18
CA HIS A 143 1.58 15.80 -18.28
C HIS A 143 1.55 14.96 -19.57
N VAL A 144 1.44 13.63 -19.44
CA VAL A 144 1.28 12.70 -20.56
C VAL A 144 0.05 11.81 -20.34
N PRO A 145 -0.65 11.37 -21.42
CA PRO A 145 -1.87 10.56 -21.30
C PRO A 145 -1.59 9.07 -21.12
N TYR A 146 -0.43 8.70 -20.62
CA TYR A 146 -0.01 7.33 -20.41
C TYR A 146 1.00 7.22 -19.27
N GLU A 147 1.13 6.03 -18.74
CA GLU A 147 2.20 5.68 -17.81
C GLU A 147 3.05 4.54 -18.33
N PHE A 148 4.25 4.41 -17.77
CA PHE A 148 5.11 3.26 -17.97
C PHE A 148 5.07 2.33 -16.77
N ILE A 149 5.14 1.03 -17.06
CA ILE A 149 5.68 0.04 -16.14
C ILE A 149 7.15 -0.10 -16.50
N SER A 150 8.02 0.54 -15.74
CA SER A 150 9.48 0.53 -15.90
C SER A 150 10.07 -0.65 -15.14
N VAL A 151 10.99 -1.39 -15.74
CA VAL A 151 11.66 -2.55 -15.16
C VAL A 151 13.12 -2.22 -14.89
N VAL A 152 13.51 -2.33 -13.63
CA VAL A 152 14.87 -2.05 -13.17
C VAL A 152 15.52 -3.35 -12.69
N ASP A 153 16.71 -3.67 -13.19
CA ASP A 153 17.56 -4.70 -12.59
C ASP A 153 18.25 -4.11 -11.34
N THR A 154 17.83 -4.57 -10.17
CA THR A 154 18.35 -4.07 -8.89
C THR A 154 19.77 -4.50 -8.59
N THR A 155 20.31 -5.45 -9.34
CA THR A 155 21.71 -5.92 -9.20
C THR A 155 22.67 -4.99 -9.93
N THR A 156 22.28 -4.58 -11.14
CA THR A 156 23.10 -3.73 -12.01
C THR A 156 22.74 -2.25 -11.94
N ASP A 157 21.64 -1.89 -11.28
CA ASP A 157 21.08 -0.53 -11.21
C ASP A 157 20.72 0.04 -12.58
N GLN A 158 20.27 -0.83 -13.49
CA GLN A 158 19.94 -0.42 -14.86
C GLN A 158 18.44 -0.51 -15.14
N LEU A 159 17.92 0.48 -15.85
CA LEU A 159 16.62 0.39 -16.51
C LEU A 159 16.70 -0.64 -17.65
N VAL A 160 15.93 -1.71 -17.57
CA VAL A 160 15.95 -2.84 -18.52
C VAL A 160 14.94 -2.64 -19.65
N SER A 161 13.72 -2.23 -19.29
CA SER A 161 12.64 -2.01 -20.24
C SER A 161 11.57 -1.08 -19.66
N GLU A 162 10.75 -0.54 -20.55
CA GLU A 162 9.56 0.23 -20.22
C GLU A 162 8.40 -0.25 -21.08
N THR A 163 7.27 -0.51 -20.46
CA THR A 163 6.05 -0.87 -21.16
C THR A 163 5.03 0.23 -20.98
N LYS A 164 4.64 0.85 -22.09
CA LYS A 164 3.63 1.88 -22.09
C LYS A 164 2.25 1.28 -21.84
N ILE A 165 1.52 1.84 -20.87
CA ILE A 165 0.13 1.55 -20.57
C ILE A 165 -0.69 2.78 -20.95
N ASP A 166 -1.75 2.58 -21.70
CA ASP A 166 -2.63 3.65 -22.18
C ASP A 166 -3.64 4.04 -21.08
N SER A 167 -3.11 4.65 -20.02
CA SER A 167 -3.83 5.19 -18.87
C SER A 167 -3.00 6.32 -18.27
N ASP A 168 -3.64 7.39 -17.85
CA ASP A 168 -2.99 8.54 -17.22
C ASP A 168 -2.84 8.39 -15.70
N HIS A 169 -3.21 7.22 -15.14
CA HIS A 169 -3.07 6.95 -13.72
C HIS A 169 -3.01 5.44 -13.45
N LEU A 170 -1.85 4.98 -13.06
CA LEU A 170 -1.61 3.66 -12.49
C LEU A 170 -1.28 3.83 -11.01
N GLU A 171 -1.47 2.74 -10.27
CA GLU A 171 -1.17 2.70 -8.83
C GLU A 171 -0.48 1.37 -8.49
N ALA A 172 -0.88 0.72 -7.42
CA ALA A 172 -0.24 -0.46 -6.88
C ALA A 172 -0.03 -1.61 -7.88
N LEU A 173 1.01 -2.37 -7.64
CA LEU A 173 1.39 -3.60 -8.35
C LEU A 173 1.34 -4.79 -7.40
N ALA A 174 0.86 -5.95 -7.85
CA ALA A 174 0.87 -7.20 -7.09
C ALA A 174 1.41 -8.35 -7.95
N ILE A 175 2.53 -8.96 -7.53
CA ILE A 175 3.27 -9.99 -8.29
C ILE A 175 2.85 -11.38 -7.82
N GLU A 176 2.44 -12.27 -8.74
CA GLU A 176 2.37 -13.71 -8.47
C GLU A 176 3.78 -14.31 -8.45
N LYS A 177 4.05 -15.11 -7.42
CA LYS A 177 5.34 -15.80 -7.27
C LYS A 177 5.42 -17.08 -8.08
N SER A 178 4.27 -17.75 -8.30
CA SER A 178 4.17 -19.03 -8.99
C SER A 178 4.06 -18.91 -10.52
N SER A 179 3.84 -17.69 -11.06
CA SER A 179 3.67 -17.44 -12.48
C SER A 179 4.32 -16.15 -12.94
N SER A 180 4.23 -15.82 -14.24
CA SER A 180 4.68 -14.53 -14.78
C SER A 180 3.66 -13.40 -14.60
N ARG A 181 2.49 -13.66 -14.02
CA ARG A 181 1.44 -12.65 -13.88
C ARG A 181 1.81 -11.61 -12.81
N MET A 182 1.46 -10.38 -13.12
CA MET A 182 1.46 -9.24 -12.21
C MET A 182 0.17 -8.47 -12.43
N TYR A 183 -0.46 -8.05 -11.35
CA TYR A 183 -1.66 -7.20 -11.40
C TYR A 183 -1.26 -5.76 -11.19
N VAL A 184 -1.93 -4.85 -11.88
CA VAL A 184 -1.72 -3.40 -11.77
C VAL A 184 -3.06 -2.69 -11.62
N SER A 185 -3.17 -1.79 -10.67
CA SER A 185 -4.31 -0.87 -10.57
C SER A 185 -4.25 0.13 -11.72
N ILE A 186 -5.17 0.01 -12.69
CA ILE A 186 -5.36 1.01 -13.75
C ILE A 186 -6.44 1.98 -13.27
N THR A 187 -6.03 2.85 -12.35
CA THR A 187 -6.91 3.76 -11.60
C THR A 187 -7.61 4.77 -12.51
N GLY A 188 -6.95 5.20 -13.58
CA GLY A 188 -7.54 6.07 -14.60
C GLY A 188 -8.71 5.46 -15.37
N HIS A 189 -8.86 4.15 -15.32
CA HIS A 189 -9.92 3.41 -16.03
C HIS A 189 -10.82 2.59 -15.11
N ASP A 190 -10.68 2.71 -13.78
CA ASP A 190 -11.41 1.90 -12.79
C ASP A 190 -11.31 0.40 -13.10
N ALA A 191 -10.09 -0.07 -13.26
CA ALA A 191 -9.81 -1.43 -13.73
C ALA A 191 -8.56 -2.04 -13.09
N ILE A 192 -8.45 -3.37 -13.20
CA ILE A 192 -7.25 -4.14 -12.87
C ILE A 192 -6.65 -4.64 -14.18
N GLY A 193 -5.38 -4.34 -14.41
CA GLY A 193 -4.61 -4.90 -15.53
C GLY A 193 -3.93 -6.21 -15.14
N VAL A 194 -3.92 -7.19 -16.04
CA VAL A 194 -3.12 -8.41 -15.91
C VAL A 194 -1.92 -8.30 -16.84
N PHE A 195 -0.77 -8.09 -16.24
CA PHE A 195 0.49 -7.90 -16.95
C PHE A 195 1.32 -9.20 -16.92
N ASP A 196 1.85 -9.59 -18.06
CA ASP A 196 2.78 -10.72 -18.15
C ASP A 196 4.21 -10.20 -18.11
N ARG A 197 4.91 -10.48 -17.01
CA ARG A 197 6.30 -10.04 -16.76
C ARG A 197 7.31 -10.66 -17.71
N GLN A 198 7.04 -11.87 -18.23
CA GLN A 198 7.95 -12.55 -19.15
C GLN A 198 7.94 -11.92 -20.54
N THR A 199 6.76 -11.50 -21.02
CA THR A 199 6.60 -10.87 -22.35
C THR A 199 6.54 -9.36 -22.29
N SER A 200 6.52 -8.77 -21.08
CA SER A 200 6.35 -7.33 -20.82
C SER A 200 5.14 -6.75 -21.52
N THR A 201 3.98 -7.43 -21.40
CA THR A 201 2.74 -7.00 -22.07
C THR A 201 1.54 -7.07 -21.15
N LEU A 202 0.64 -6.08 -21.27
CA LEU A 202 -0.70 -6.13 -20.71
C LEU A 202 -1.54 -7.14 -21.50
N LYS A 203 -2.01 -8.20 -20.84
CA LYS A 203 -2.77 -9.30 -21.49
C LYS A 203 -4.27 -9.08 -21.40
N GLU A 204 -4.74 -8.63 -20.25
CA GLU A 204 -6.16 -8.49 -19.94
C GLU A 204 -6.38 -7.24 -19.11
N THR A 205 -7.60 -6.75 -19.13
CA THR A 205 -8.06 -5.66 -18.25
C THR A 205 -9.45 -6.05 -17.73
N TRP A 206 -9.57 -6.03 -16.39
CA TRP A 206 -10.82 -6.36 -15.71
C TRP A 206 -11.45 -5.09 -15.17
N SER A 207 -12.57 -4.67 -15.74
CA SER A 207 -13.28 -3.48 -15.24
C SER A 207 -13.93 -3.75 -13.89
N ILE A 208 -13.80 -2.80 -12.98
CA ILE A 208 -14.49 -2.76 -11.69
C ILE A 208 -15.34 -1.50 -11.53
N ALA A 209 -15.60 -0.80 -12.64
CA ALA A 209 -16.34 0.47 -12.65
C ALA A 209 -17.78 0.37 -12.11
N ASP A 210 -18.37 -0.83 -12.13
CA ASP A 210 -19.67 -1.13 -11.52
C ASP A 210 -19.60 -1.20 -9.98
N GLN A 211 -18.41 -1.38 -9.41
CA GLN A 211 -18.18 -1.42 -7.97
C GLN A 211 -17.84 -0.06 -7.38
N GLY A 212 -17.11 0.76 -8.12
CA GLY A 212 -16.66 2.07 -7.70
C GLY A 212 -15.54 2.59 -8.59
N SER A 213 -14.92 3.67 -8.18
CA SER A 213 -13.83 4.32 -8.93
C SER A 213 -12.61 4.58 -8.05
N GLN A 214 -11.47 4.86 -8.71
CA GLN A 214 -10.20 5.12 -8.05
C GLN A 214 -9.74 3.94 -7.18
N ASN A 215 -9.58 2.77 -7.79
CA ASN A 215 -8.94 1.63 -7.14
C ASN A 215 -7.44 1.90 -6.99
N THR A 216 -6.93 1.81 -5.76
CA THR A 216 -5.55 2.19 -5.44
C THR A 216 -4.75 0.98 -4.95
N PRO A 217 -4.90 0.49 -3.71
CA PRO A 217 -4.02 -0.56 -3.21
C PRO A 217 -4.34 -1.93 -3.81
N LEU A 218 -3.29 -2.75 -3.95
CA LEU A 218 -3.41 -4.16 -4.33
C LEU A 218 -2.65 -5.04 -3.35
N THR A 219 -3.23 -6.18 -2.99
CA THR A 219 -2.51 -7.29 -2.36
C THR A 219 -3.09 -8.63 -2.80
N LEU A 220 -2.31 -9.71 -2.64
CA LEU A 220 -2.62 -11.00 -3.22
C LEU A 220 -2.64 -12.10 -2.14
N ASP A 221 -3.71 -12.90 -2.13
CA ASP A 221 -3.75 -14.24 -1.53
C ASP A 221 -3.58 -15.24 -2.68
N GLU A 222 -2.32 -15.48 -3.06
CA GLU A 222 -1.98 -16.32 -4.21
C GLU A 222 -2.45 -17.77 -4.05
N PRO A 223 -2.29 -18.42 -2.87
CA PRO A 223 -2.78 -19.78 -2.65
C PRO A 223 -4.28 -19.95 -2.88
N ASP A 224 -5.08 -18.97 -2.49
CA ASP A 224 -6.52 -18.99 -2.62
C ASP A 224 -7.02 -18.32 -3.91
N HIS A 225 -6.11 -17.90 -4.79
CA HIS A 225 -6.42 -17.19 -6.06
C HIS A 225 -7.29 -15.94 -5.84
N ARG A 226 -6.96 -15.11 -4.84
CA ARG A 226 -7.69 -13.87 -4.57
C ARG A 226 -6.80 -12.65 -4.67
N LEU A 227 -7.25 -11.67 -5.45
CA LEU A 227 -6.68 -10.34 -5.52
C LEU A 227 -7.57 -9.39 -4.73
N PHE A 228 -6.98 -8.63 -3.84
CA PHE A 228 -7.67 -7.64 -3.02
C PHE A 228 -7.35 -6.24 -3.48
N THR A 229 -8.37 -5.39 -3.54
CA THR A 229 -8.25 -3.96 -3.82
C THR A 229 -9.31 -3.16 -3.08
N VAL A 230 -9.14 -1.84 -3.05
CA VAL A 230 -10.12 -0.91 -2.50
C VAL A 230 -10.38 0.18 -3.52
N THR A 231 -11.67 0.50 -3.75
CA THR A 231 -12.07 1.72 -4.47
C THR A 231 -12.17 2.87 -3.49
N ARG A 232 -11.79 4.09 -3.91
CA ARG A 232 -11.88 5.29 -3.06
C ARG A 232 -13.25 5.97 -3.14
N LYS A 233 -14.03 5.73 -4.23
CA LYS A 233 -15.33 6.41 -4.49
C LYS A 233 -16.39 5.45 -5.01
N PRO A 234 -17.30 4.93 -4.14
CA PRO A 234 -17.23 4.95 -2.69
C PRO A 234 -16.12 4.02 -2.16
N GLY A 235 -15.76 4.17 -0.89
CA GLY A 235 -14.82 3.24 -0.23
C GLY A 235 -15.41 1.84 -0.17
N LYS A 236 -14.87 0.90 -0.96
CA LYS A 236 -15.26 -0.50 -0.98
C LYS A 236 -14.05 -1.40 -1.03
N PHE A 237 -14.01 -2.37 -0.14
CA PHE A 237 -13.11 -3.51 -0.23
C PHE A 237 -13.66 -4.52 -1.23
N LEU A 238 -12.83 -4.96 -2.17
CA LEU A 238 -13.17 -5.94 -3.21
C LEU A 238 -12.20 -7.12 -3.13
N ALA A 239 -12.74 -8.34 -3.26
CA ALA A 239 -11.96 -9.54 -3.57
C ALA A 239 -12.32 -10.02 -4.97
N LEU A 240 -11.30 -10.22 -5.82
CA LEU A 240 -11.45 -10.73 -7.18
C LEU A 240 -10.83 -12.13 -7.27
N ASP A 241 -11.46 -13.00 -8.05
CA ASP A 241 -10.88 -14.29 -8.43
C ASP A 241 -9.83 -14.08 -9.55
N THR A 242 -8.58 -14.47 -9.30
CA THR A 242 -7.47 -14.23 -10.22
C THR A 242 -7.49 -15.09 -11.49
N ASN A 243 -8.34 -16.12 -11.55
CA ASN A 243 -8.49 -16.95 -12.74
C ASN A 243 -9.53 -16.38 -13.71
N THR A 244 -10.49 -15.59 -13.19
CA THR A 244 -11.62 -15.12 -13.97
C THR A 244 -11.76 -13.60 -14.04
N GLY A 245 -11.06 -12.87 -13.17
CA GLY A 245 -11.20 -11.41 -13.00
C GLY A 245 -12.52 -10.95 -12.36
N LYS A 246 -13.36 -11.88 -11.90
CA LYS A 246 -14.67 -11.56 -11.34
C LYS A 246 -14.55 -11.12 -9.88
N VAL A 247 -15.29 -10.09 -9.52
CA VAL A 247 -15.49 -9.71 -8.11
C VAL A 247 -16.33 -10.79 -7.45
N VAL A 248 -15.78 -11.46 -6.44
CA VAL A 248 -16.44 -12.52 -5.65
C VAL A 248 -16.94 -12.01 -4.32
N PHE A 249 -16.35 -10.91 -3.82
CA PHE A 249 -16.79 -10.24 -2.60
C PHE A 249 -16.69 -8.74 -2.72
N SER A 250 -17.62 -8.01 -2.11
CA SER A 250 -17.64 -6.55 -2.03
C SER A 250 -18.29 -6.09 -0.72
N ALA A 251 -17.63 -5.20 0.01
CA ALA A 251 -18.18 -4.60 1.24
C ALA A 251 -17.75 -3.14 1.37
N PRO A 252 -18.56 -2.28 2.02
CA PRO A 252 -18.13 -0.93 2.38
C PRO A 252 -16.91 -0.97 3.30
N THR A 253 -15.97 -0.05 3.07
CA THR A 253 -14.79 0.13 3.91
C THR A 253 -14.45 1.62 4.08
N VAL A 254 -13.25 1.94 4.57
CA VAL A 254 -12.75 3.30 4.72
C VAL A 254 -12.66 4.01 3.37
N ASN A 255 -12.83 5.33 3.39
CA ASN A 255 -12.60 6.16 2.21
C ASN A 255 -11.11 6.46 2.04
N HIS A 256 -10.69 6.84 0.83
CA HIS A 256 -9.32 7.22 0.52
C HIS A 256 -8.27 6.22 1.05
N ALA A 257 -8.57 4.92 0.90
CA ALA A 257 -7.60 3.89 1.25
C ALA A 257 -6.37 3.98 0.34
N ASP A 258 -5.19 3.88 0.94
CA ASP A 258 -3.91 3.92 0.27
C ASP A 258 -3.15 2.61 0.48
N ASP A 259 -3.15 2.12 1.71
CA ASP A 259 -2.54 0.85 2.05
C ASP A 259 -3.57 -0.24 2.36
N LEU A 260 -3.30 -1.41 1.80
CA LEU A 260 -4.03 -2.64 2.03
C LEU A 260 -3.04 -3.79 2.19
N THR A 261 -3.12 -4.50 3.31
CA THR A 261 -2.23 -5.62 3.61
C THR A 261 -3.02 -6.87 3.95
N PHE A 262 -2.68 -7.99 3.32
CA PHE A 262 -3.17 -9.31 3.71
C PHE A 262 -2.16 -10.02 4.61
N ASP A 263 -2.57 -10.37 5.82
CA ASP A 263 -1.83 -11.27 6.70
C ASP A 263 -2.34 -12.70 6.53
N GLU A 264 -1.61 -13.47 5.72
CA GLU A 264 -1.93 -14.87 5.43
C GLU A 264 -1.98 -15.73 6.70
N ARG A 265 -1.10 -15.48 7.68
CA ARG A 265 -1.03 -16.21 8.94
C ARG A 265 -2.29 -16.01 9.79
N MET A 266 -2.80 -14.79 9.83
CA MET A 266 -3.97 -14.45 10.63
C MET A 266 -5.26 -14.52 9.79
N LYS A 267 -5.15 -14.69 8.47
CA LYS A 267 -6.27 -14.57 7.52
C LYS A 267 -7.04 -13.26 7.76
N ARG A 268 -6.30 -12.14 7.82
CA ARG A 268 -6.84 -10.81 8.04
C ARG A 268 -6.38 -9.85 6.96
N ILE A 269 -7.29 -8.97 6.57
CA ILE A 269 -7.01 -7.86 5.66
C ILE A 269 -7.07 -6.58 6.48
N TYR A 270 -5.99 -5.80 6.45
CA TYR A 270 -5.87 -4.49 7.10
C TYR A 270 -5.96 -3.43 6.01
N ILE A 271 -6.84 -2.46 6.19
CA ILE A 271 -7.07 -1.37 5.24
C ILE A 271 -6.92 -0.05 5.97
N ALA A 272 -5.94 0.75 5.57
CA ALA A 272 -5.72 2.09 6.10
C ALA A 272 -6.33 3.13 5.17
N GLY A 273 -7.11 4.05 5.73
CA GLY A 273 -7.74 5.13 4.97
C GLY A 273 -8.03 6.34 5.85
N ASP A 274 -8.72 7.31 5.28
CA ASP A 274 -8.98 8.59 5.94
C ASP A 274 -9.77 8.41 7.24
N GLY A 275 -9.13 8.70 8.36
CA GLY A 275 -9.72 8.71 9.69
C GLY A 275 -9.92 7.34 10.35
N PHE A 276 -9.72 6.22 9.64
CA PHE A 276 -9.96 4.89 10.18
C PHE A 276 -9.03 3.82 9.62
N LEU A 277 -8.88 2.74 10.41
CA LEU A 277 -8.39 1.44 9.95
C LEU A 277 -9.55 0.44 9.99
N ASP A 278 -9.75 -0.30 8.92
CA ASP A 278 -10.64 -1.45 8.90
C ASP A 278 -9.84 -2.74 8.92
N VAL A 279 -10.27 -3.70 9.72
CA VAL A 279 -9.71 -5.05 9.73
C VAL A 279 -10.82 -6.03 9.37
N PHE A 280 -10.64 -6.71 8.23
CA PHE A 280 -11.53 -7.80 7.82
C PHE A 280 -10.90 -9.13 8.18
N LYS A 281 -11.75 -10.09 8.56
CA LYS A 281 -11.40 -11.49 8.77
C LYS A 281 -11.87 -12.30 7.58
N GLN A 282 -10.95 -13.03 6.95
CA GLN A 282 -11.27 -14.04 5.95
C GLN A 282 -11.65 -15.35 6.65
N SER A 283 -12.84 -15.86 6.40
CA SER A 283 -13.28 -17.19 6.88
C SER A 283 -13.02 -18.28 5.85
N ASP A 284 -13.16 -17.95 4.58
CA ASP A 284 -12.77 -18.75 3.42
C ASP A 284 -12.49 -17.80 2.23
N PRO A 285 -12.06 -18.29 1.05
CA PRO A 285 -11.65 -17.44 -0.06
C PRO A 285 -12.71 -16.44 -0.56
N ASP A 286 -13.99 -16.70 -0.32
CA ASP A 286 -15.10 -15.88 -0.82
C ASP A 286 -15.88 -15.14 0.28
N HIS A 287 -15.53 -15.34 1.56
CA HIS A 287 -16.26 -14.74 2.67
C HIS A 287 -15.36 -13.96 3.62
N TYR A 288 -15.72 -12.70 3.83
CA TYR A 288 -14.97 -11.74 4.65
C TYR A 288 -15.95 -10.99 5.55
N GLU A 289 -15.57 -10.76 6.79
CA GLU A 289 -16.35 -9.99 7.75
C GLU A 289 -15.53 -8.87 8.35
N LEU A 290 -16.12 -7.68 8.50
CA LEU A 290 -15.49 -6.57 9.21
C LEU A 290 -15.36 -6.94 10.69
N MET A 291 -14.14 -7.22 11.13
CA MET A 291 -13.82 -7.63 12.51
C MET A 291 -13.74 -6.41 13.42
N GLU A 292 -13.10 -5.33 12.96
CA GLU A 292 -12.91 -4.11 13.74
C GLU A 292 -12.76 -2.89 12.82
N ARG A 293 -13.32 -1.74 13.25
CA ARG A 293 -13.03 -0.41 12.71
C ARG A 293 -12.42 0.44 13.80
N ILE A 294 -11.20 0.93 13.59
CA ILE A 294 -10.40 1.64 14.57
C ILE A 294 -10.25 3.09 14.14
N PRO A 295 -10.68 4.07 14.95
CA PRO A 295 -10.44 5.48 14.65
C PRO A 295 -8.94 5.80 14.63
N THR A 296 -8.50 6.52 13.62
CA THR A 296 -7.13 7.02 13.48
C THR A 296 -7.10 8.54 13.49
N SER A 297 -6.75 9.15 12.38
CA SER A 297 -6.72 10.60 12.19
C SER A 297 -6.98 10.93 10.73
N PHE A 298 -7.23 12.19 10.43
CA PHE A 298 -7.37 12.68 9.07
C PHE A 298 -6.11 12.34 8.26
N ARG A 299 -6.29 11.82 7.03
CA ARG A 299 -5.23 11.41 6.10
C ARG A 299 -4.24 10.33 6.64
N ALA A 300 -4.58 9.62 7.73
CA ALA A 300 -3.78 8.50 8.23
C ALA A 300 -4.02 7.23 7.40
N GLN A 301 -3.67 7.29 6.13
CA GLN A 301 -3.97 6.29 5.10
C GLN A 301 -2.76 5.39 4.78
N THR A 302 -1.56 5.79 5.21
CA THR A 302 -0.31 5.07 4.99
C THR A 302 0.00 4.16 6.18
N ALA A 303 0.18 2.87 5.92
CA ALA A 303 0.38 1.89 6.97
C ALA A 303 1.25 0.70 6.52
N PHE A 304 1.84 0.00 7.47
CA PHE A 304 2.76 -1.10 7.17
C PHE A 304 2.72 -2.21 8.21
N LEU A 305 2.62 -3.46 7.77
CA LEU A 305 2.63 -4.64 8.64
C LEU A 305 4.04 -5.23 8.72
N ILE A 306 4.60 -5.27 9.92
CA ILE A 306 5.82 -6.07 10.20
C ILE A 306 5.37 -7.31 10.99
N ARG A 307 5.21 -8.42 10.28
CA ARG A 307 4.70 -9.69 10.83
C ARG A 307 5.62 -10.25 11.92
N GLU A 308 6.92 -10.14 11.70
CA GLU A 308 7.98 -10.62 12.61
C GLU A 308 7.93 -9.92 13.98
N LEU A 309 7.52 -8.67 13.99
CA LEU A 309 7.35 -7.88 15.21
C LEU A 309 5.91 -7.91 15.75
N ASN A 310 4.99 -8.56 15.04
CA ASN A 310 3.57 -8.58 15.37
C ASN A 310 3.00 -7.16 15.54
N THR A 311 3.44 -6.23 14.69
CA THR A 311 3.15 -4.80 14.79
C THR A 311 2.67 -4.23 13.46
N TYR A 312 1.59 -3.44 13.52
CA TYR A 312 1.07 -2.65 12.41
C TYR A 312 1.39 -1.18 12.66
N TYR A 313 2.14 -0.56 11.75
CA TYR A 313 2.56 0.83 11.79
C TYR A 313 1.59 1.68 10.98
N VAL A 314 1.26 2.86 11.47
CA VAL A 314 0.40 3.84 10.78
C VAL A 314 1.09 5.19 10.85
N ALA A 315 1.33 5.82 9.71
CA ALA A 315 1.78 7.19 9.63
C ALA A 315 0.56 8.13 9.73
N VAL A 316 0.64 9.09 10.63
CA VAL A 316 -0.39 10.12 10.85
C VAL A 316 0.23 11.45 10.46
N PRO A 317 -0.28 12.13 9.41
CA PRO A 317 0.26 13.43 8.99
C PRO A 317 -0.06 14.53 10.01
N HIS A 318 0.76 15.59 9.98
CA HIS A 318 0.40 16.83 10.65
C HIS A 318 -0.84 17.42 9.97
N HIS A 319 -1.81 17.82 10.75
CA HIS A 319 -2.98 18.55 10.26
C HIS A 319 -3.57 19.42 11.38
N GLU A 320 -3.64 20.73 11.17
CA GLU A 320 -4.14 21.69 12.15
C GLU A 320 -3.47 21.54 13.53
N LYS A 321 -4.21 20.97 14.52
CA LYS A 321 -3.73 20.71 15.87
C LYS A 321 -3.20 19.28 16.07
N GLN A 322 -3.42 18.39 15.11
CA GLN A 322 -2.89 17.03 15.14
C GLN A 322 -1.41 17.08 14.73
N PRO A 323 -0.46 16.73 15.60
CA PRO A 323 0.95 16.62 15.21
C PRO A 323 1.17 15.41 14.32
N ALA A 324 2.20 15.47 13.47
CA ALA A 324 2.65 14.28 12.76
C ALA A 324 3.19 13.24 13.75
N GLU A 325 2.86 11.97 13.53
CA GLU A 325 3.28 10.87 14.39
C GLU A 325 3.25 9.52 13.67
N ILE A 326 3.97 8.54 14.20
CA ILE A 326 3.80 7.13 13.80
C ILE A 326 3.13 6.40 14.97
N ARG A 327 2.00 5.76 14.70
CA ARG A 327 1.28 4.91 15.66
C ARG A 327 1.65 3.45 15.45
N LEU A 328 1.98 2.77 16.53
CA LEU A 328 2.29 1.35 16.56
C LEU A 328 1.14 0.61 17.19
N TYR A 329 0.56 -0.31 16.44
CA TYR A 329 -0.51 -1.17 16.93
C TYR A 329 0.01 -2.60 17.07
N LYS A 330 -0.15 -3.16 18.26
CA LYS A 330 0.06 -4.59 18.48
C LYS A 330 -1.08 -5.38 17.86
N ILE A 331 -0.75 -6.42 17.09
CA ILE A 331 -1.73 -7.33 16.52
C ILE A 331 -2.18 -8.29 17.62
N LEU A 332 -3.49 -8.38 17.84
CA LEU A 332 -4.11 -9.28 18.82
C LEU A 332 -4.53 -10.59 18.14
N PRO A 333 -4.55 -11.72 18.89
CA PRO A 333 -4.93 -13.03 18.36
C PRO A 333 -6.32 -13.10 17.73
#